data_1a03d49ff8e624a60494f45a53260194
#
_entry.id   1a03d49ff8e624a60494f45a53260194
#
_cell.length_a   1.000
_cell.length_b   1.000
_cell.length_c   1.000
_cell.angle_alpha   90.00
_cell.angle_beta   90.00
_cell.angle_gamma   90.00
#
_symmetry.space_group_name_H-M   'P 1'
#
loop_
_entity.id
_entity.type
_entity.pdbx_description
1 polymer ?
#
loop_
_entity_poly.entity_id
_entity_poly.type
_entity_poly.pdbx_seq_one_letter_code
_entity_poly.pdbx_strand_id
1 'polypeptide(L)'
;MTYSLTKLTSLKSVDDFRKHTESLGIELPIDDDLTVGDGSPLLTPIRWNSTIVGNRIAIQPMEGWDGTNTGGTTEATIRRWSRFGESGAKLIWGGEAMAVRPDGRANPNQLILLPENQAAIAHLRTTLIASHQGIYEQTDDLLIGFQLTHSGRFCRPNDKKRWEPRVAYRHPILDAKFSVNSDSMVWTDSELDDLIGDYAESAVLARSIGADFVDIKCCHGYLLHEFLGAKTRQGPYGGSFENRSRLLLSIVQAVQQAAPGLGIGVRLSAFDSVPFMPNPVTAADRKQGQGMPVDFQPYMPYVWGFGMNESNPLEQDLTEVCLLIEKLSHHNVTLINLSAGSPYYTPHILRPAAYPPSDGYQPHEDPLISVARHLSVAKELKAKFPRTLMVGSGYSYLQEFLPNVAHRQIRCNEIDFVGMGRMVLSYPKQLMDSIYLSKSERKLVCRTFSDCTTAPRNGLPSGCYPLDEYYKRTPEAARLKEIKASL
;
A
#
# COMPACT_ATOMS: atom_id res chain seq x y z
N MET A 1 24.61 -2.10 21.04
CA MET A 1 23.48 -1.76 21.94
C MET A 1 22.25 -2.45 21.41
N THR A 2 21.58 -3.27 22.21
CA THR A 2 20.29 -3.87 21.84
C THR A 2 19.26 -2.74 21.84
N TYR A 3 18.76 -2.37 20.67
CA TYR A 3 17.65 -1.41 20.54
C TYR A 3 16.42 -1.96 21.26
N SER A 4 15.91 -1.24 22.25
CA SER A 4 14.68 -1.58 22.96
C SER A 4 13.51 -0.78 22.38
N LEU A 5 12.61 -1.46 21.68
CA LEU A 5 11.44 -0.85 21.10
C LEU A 5 10.47 -0.37 22.19
N THR A 6 10.17 0.93 22.20
CA THR A 6 9.11 1.49 23.06
C THR A 6 7.73 1.08 22.51
N LYS A 7 6.96 0.37 23.32
CA LYS A 7 5.58 0.02 22.93
C LYS A 7 4.69 1.28 23.02
N LEU A 8 4.03 1.66 21.93
CA LEU A 8 3.11 2.81 21.95
C LEU A 8 2.01 2.71 23.03
N THR A 9 1.61 1.50 23.36
CA THR A 9 0.65 1.25 24.47
C THR A 9 1.16 1.68 25.85
N SER A 10 2.47 1.91 26.04
CA SER A 10 3.03 2.44 27.29
C SER A 10 2.88 3.95 27.40
N LEU A 11 2.72 4.66 26.29
CA LEU A 11 2.47 6.09 26.24
C LEU A 11 1.01 6.35 26.62
N LYS A 12 0.76 7.20 27.62
CA LYS A 12 -0.58 7.39 28.20
C LYS A 12 -1.25 8.68 27.74
N SER A 13 -0.50 9.62 27.20
CA SER A 13 -0.95 10.94 26.79
C SER A 13 -0.31 11.38 25.48
N VAL A 14 -0.85 12.41 24.84
CA VAL A 14 -0.24 13.08 23.70
C VAL A 14 1.12 13.68 24.07
N ASP A 15 1.27 14.16 25.30
CA ASP A 15 2.55 14.68 25.80
C ASP A 15 3.62 13.58 25.90
N ASP A 16 3.27 12.38 26.37
CA ASP A 16 4.19 11.23 26.37
C ASP A 16 4.61 10.87 24.94
N PHE A 17 3.66 10.94 23.98
CA PHE A 17 3.94 10.68 22.58
C PHE A 17 4.92 11.73 22.01
N ARG A 18 4.73 13.03 22.28
CA ARG A 18 5.67 14.10 21.86
C ARG A 18 7.06 13.89 22.42
N LYS A 19 7.16 13.66 23.74
CA LYS A 19 8.46 13.39 24.39
C LYS A 19 9.17 12.20 23.76
N HIS A 20 8.41 11.16 23.40
CA HIS A 20 8.99 9.99 22.75
C HIS A 20 9.47 10.32 21.33
N THR A 21 8.68 11.02 20.49
CA THR A 21 9.10 11.44 19.15
C THR A 21 10.30 12.41 19.18
N GLU A 22 10.34 13.33 20.13
CA GLU A 22 11.48 14.20 20.38
C GLU A 22 12.75 13.40 20.73
N SER A 23 12.62 12.37 21.58
CA SER A 23 13.76 11.50 21.94
C SER A 23 14.29 10.68 20.75
N LEU A 24 13.47 10.46 19.73
CA LEU A 24 13.87 9.84 18.46
C LEU A 24 14.44 10.82 17.45
N GLY A 25 14.40 12.12 17.73
CA GLY A 25 14.85 13.18 16.82
C GLY A 25 13.95 13.33 15.58
N ILE A 26 12.65 12.98 15.69
CA ILE A 26 11.72 13.06 14.57
C ILE A 26 10.62 14.11 14.82
N GLU A 27 10.24 14.80 13.73
CA GLU A 27 9.06 15.67 13.72
C GLU A 27 7.83 14.84 13.33
N LEU A 28 6.90 14.69 14.25
CA LEU A 28 5.62 14.02 14.04
C LEU A 28 4.49 14.82 14.70
N PRO A 29 3.99 15.86 14.00
CA PRO A 29 3.01 16.78 14.57
C PRO A 29 1.70 16.09 14.95
N ILE A 30 1.16 16.43 16.11
CA ILE A 30 -0.04 15.85 16.70
C ILE A 30 -0.86 16.93 17.41
N ASP A 31 -2.18 16.89 17.27
CA ASP A 31 -3.10 17.77 18.02
C ASP A 31 -3.39 17.17 19.40
N ASP A 32 -3.51 18.02 20.42
CA ASP A 32 -3.87 17.59 21.78
C ASP A 32 -5.32 17.10 21.83
N ASP A 33 -6.21 17.91 21.26
CA ASP A 33 -7.64 17.68 21.28
C ASP A 33 -8.17 17.43 19.85
N LEU A 34 -9.20 16.61 19.75
CA LEU A 34 -9.94 16.40 18.52
C LEU A 34 -11.15 17.31 18.47
N THR A 35 -11.38 17.96 17.32
CA THR A 35 -12.69 18.51 17.04
C THR A 35 -13.65 17.36 16.78
N VAL A 36 -14.68 17.26 17.61
CA VAL A 36 -15.66 16.17 17.57
C VAL A 36 -16.90 16.57 16.76
N GLY A 37 -17.64 15.55 16.27
CA GLY A 37 -18.84 15.75 15.47
C GLY A 37 -18.55 16.35 14.09
N ASP A 38 -19.58 16.96 13.49
CA ASP A 38 -19.57 17.44 12.11
C ASP A 38 -18.56 18.58 11.84
N GLY A 39 -18.06 19.22 12.89
CA GLY A 39 -16.99 20.22 12.79
C GLY A 39 -15.58 19.63 12.60
N SER A 40 -15.43 18.32 12.64
CA SER A 40 -14.12 17.67 12.48
C SER A 40 -13.54 17.91 11.08
N PRO A 41 -12.27 18.32 10.96
CA PRO A 41 -11.61 18.47 9.66
C PRO A 41 -11.59 17.16 8.86
N LEU A 42 -11.61 16.00 9.53
CA LEU A 42 -11.67 14.69 8.90
C LEU A 42 -13.00 14.43 8.17
N LEU A 43 -14.08 15.11 8.53
CA LEU A 43 -15.41 15.03 7.88
C LEU A 43 -15.63 16.08 6.81
N THR A 44 -14.68 16.99 6.58
CA THR A 44 -14.82 18.02 5.54
C THR A 44 -14.82 17.39 4.15
N PRO A 45 -15.88 17.56 3.34
CA PRO A 45 -15.92 17.07 1.97
C PRO A 45 -14.83 17.69 1.09
N ILE A 46 -14.44 16.98 0.04
CA ILE A 46 -13.49 17.49 -0.95
C ILE A 46 -13.95 17.14 -2.36
N ARG A 47 -13.71 18.06 -3.30
CA ARG A 47 -14.05 17.85 -4.71
C ARG A 47 -12.88 17.24 -5.46
N TRP A 48 -13.18 16.19 -6.22
CA TRP A 48 -12.30 15.64 -7.26
C TRP A 48 -13.06 15.58 -8.57
N ASN A 49 -12.60 16.30 -9.58
CA ASN A 49 -13.33 16.49 -10.83
C ASN A 49 -14.79 16.96 -10.57
N SER A 50 -15.77 16.22 -11.08
CA SER A 50 -17.21 16.49 -10.84
C SER A 50 -17.75 15.87 -9.55
N THR A 51 -17.00 14.97 -8.90
CA THR A 51 -17.45 14.22 -7.73
C THR A 51 -17.08 14.93 -6.42
N ILE A 52 -17.99 14.91 -5.45
CA ILE A 52 -17.70 15.30 -4.07
C ILE A 52 -17.44 14.03 -3.27
N VAL A 53 -16.28 13.95 -2.63
CA VAL A 53 -15.93 12.88 -1.70
C VAL A 53 -16.28 13.36 -0.30
N GLY A 54 -17.12 12.63 0.41
CA GLY A 54 -17.81 13.11 1.61
C GLY A 54 -16.96 13.32 2.85
N ASN A 55 -15.72 12.78 2.89
CA ASN A 55 -14.79 13.02 3.99
C ASN A 55 -13.33 12.82 3.57
N ARG A 56 -12.39 12.97 4.53
CA ARG A 56 -10.94 12.89 4.33
C ARG A 56 -10.35 11.54 4.72
N ILE A 57 -11.16 10.50 4.83
CA ILE A 57 -10.73 9.16 5.22
C ILE A 57 -10.70 8.27 4.00
N ALA A 58 -9.56 7.61 3.78
CA ALA A 58 -9.37 6.66 2.68
C ALA A 58 -9.04 5.26 3.19
N ILE A 59 -9.52 4.23 2.48
CA ILE A 59 -9.10 2.84 2.69
C ILE A 59 -8.03 2.48 1.69
N GLN A 60 -6.86 2.05 2.19
CA GLN A 60 -5.75 1.59 1.38
C GLN A 60 -6.01 0.20 0.80
N PRO A 61 -5.55 -0.11 -0.43
CA PRO A 61 -5.68 -1.44 -1.00
C PRO A 61 -4.84 -2.47 -0.21
N MET A 62 -5.46 -3.60 0.11
CA MET A 62 -4.86 -4.67 0.91
C MET A 62 -5.08 -6.02 0.25
N GLU A 63 -4.03 -6.57 -0.37
CA GLU A 63 -4.09 -7.90 -0.98
C GLU A 63 -4.21 -8.98 0.09
N GLY A 64 -5.27 -9.79 0.01
CA GLY A 64 -5.50 -10.91 0.93
C GLY A 64 -4.88 -12.22 0.44
N TRP A 65 -4.71 -12.40 -0.86
CA TRP A 65 -4.32 -13.67 -1.49
C TRP A 65 -5.20 -14.84 -1.05
N ASP A 66 -6.47 -14.57 -0.89
CA ASP A 66 -7.50 -15.51 -0.42
C ASP A 66 -8.72 -15.58 -1.34
N GLY A 67 -8.56 -15.14 -2.59
CA GLY A 67 -9.50 -15.41 -3.67
C GLY A 67 -9.44 -16.86 -4.15
N THR A 68 -10.20 -17.18 -5.17
CA THR A 68 -10.13 -18.49 -5.83
C THR A 68 -8.86 -18.61 -6.67
N ASN A 69 -8.47 -19.82 -7.05
CA ASN A 69 -7.32 -20.04 -7.94
C ASN A 69 -7.56 -19.52 -9.37
N THR A 70 -8.80 -19.25 -9.74
CA THR A 70 -9.19 -18.62 -11.01
C THR A 70 -9.27 -17.09 -10.92
N GLY A 71 -8.95 -16.51 -9.75
CA GLY A 71 -8.93 -15.05 -9.54
C GLY A 71 -10.27 -14.44 -9.16
N GLY A 72 -11.29 -15.26 -8.84
CA GLY A 72 -12.57 -14.84 -8.32
C GLY A 72 -12.57 -14.62 -6.81
N THR A 73 -13.72 -14.25 -6.25
CA THR A 73 -13.91 -13.91 -4.85
C THR A 73 -14.22 -15.12 -3.96
N THR A 74 -13.98 -14.98 -2.66
CA THR A 74 -14.35 -15.91 -1.60
C THR A 74 -15.09 -15.19 -0.47
N GLU A 75 -15.60 -15.91 0.52
CA GLU A 75 -16.20 -15.31 1.72
C GLU A 75 -15.21 -14.41 2.46
N ALA A 76 -13.92 -14.74 2.48
CA ALA A 76 -12.89 -13.92 3.10
C ALA A 76 -12.71 -12.58 2.38
N THR A 77 -12.69 -12.56 1.05
CA THR A 77 -12.65 -11.33 0.26
C THR A 77 -13.93 -10.50 0.44
N ILE A 78 -15.11 -11.14 0.39
CA ILE A 78 -16.42 -10.48 0.59
C ILE A 78 -16.49 -9.83 1.97
N ARG A 79 -16.11 -10.57 3.04
CA ARG A 79 -16.06 -10.04 4.40
C ARG A 79 -15.12 -8.83 4.52
N ARG A 80 -13.97 -8.87 3.88
CA ARG A 80 -13.01 -7.74 3.90
C ARG A 80 -13.62 -6.49 3.26
N TRP A 81 -14.31 -6.62 2.14
CA TRP A 81 -14.97 -5.50 1.47
C TRP A 81 -16.16 -4.96 2.27
N SER A 82 -16.93 -5.82 2.97
CA SER A 82 -17.93 -5.38 3.93
C SER A 82 -17.31 -4.48 5.01
N ARG A 83 -16.15 -4.87 5.58
CA ARG A 83 -15.46 -4.06 6.60
C ARG A 83 -14.93 -2.73 6.06
N PHE A 84 -14.60 -2.65 4.77
CA PHE A 84 -14.28 -1.36 4.14
C PHE A 84 -15.51 -0.43 4.15
N GLY A 85 -16.70 -0.94 3.85
CA GLY A 85 -17.95 -0.19 3.95
C GLY A 85 -18.27 0.25 5.39
N GLU A 86 -18.08 -0.65 6.36
CA GLU A 86 -18.30 -0.35 7.79
C GLU A 86 -17.40 0.78 8.33
N SER A 87 -16.32 1.11 7.65
CA SER A 87 -15.32 2.07 8.14
C SER A 87 -15.79 3.53 8.17
N GLY A 88 -16.80 3.88 7.39
CA GLY A 88 -17.25 5.27 7.19
C GLY A 88 -16.34 6.09 6.28
N ALA A 89 -15.24 5.52 5.76
CA ALA A 89 -14.40 6.19 4.76
C ALA A 89 -15.18 6.45 3.47
N LYS A 90 -14.98 7.61 2.87
CA LYS A 90 -15.62 7.99 1.60
C LYS A 90 -14.72 7.80 0.37
N LEU A 91 -13.44 7.53 0.56
CA LEU A 91 -12.53 7.11 -0.50
C LEU A 91 -12.10 5.67 -0.28
N ILE A 92 -12.47 4.77 -1.19
CA ILE A 92 -11.99 3.38 -1.20
C ILE A 92 -10.97 3.24 -2.32
N TRP A 93 -9.69 3.20 -1.94
CA TRP A 93 -8.59 3.14 -2.91
C TRP A 93 -8.34 1.71 -3.38
N GLY A 94 -9.22 1.21 -4.25
CA GLY A 94 -9.01 -0.05 -4.93
C GLY A 94 -9.30 -1.33 -4.13
N GLY A 95 -9.59 -1.25 -2.85
CA GLY A 95 -9.88 -2.39 -1.98
C GLY A 95 -8.77 -3.44 -1.95
N GLU A 96 -8.57 -4.15 -3.05
CA GLU A 96 -7.47 -5.10 -3.29
C GLU A 96 -6.78 -4.84 -4.63
N ALA A 97 -5.52 -5.27 -4.76
CA ALA A 97 -4.84 -5.21 -6.06
C ALA A 97 -5.30 -6.40 -6.93
N MET A 98 -5.88 -6.09 -8.07
CA MET A 98 -6.35 -7.06 -9.06
C MET A 98 -5.35 -7.16 -10.20
N ALA A 99 -4.91 -8.38 -10.52
CA ALA A 99 -4.03 -8.59 -11.66
C ALA A 99 -4.79 -8.33 -12.97
N VAL A 100 -4.13 -7.70 -13.94
CA VAL A 100 -4.69 -7.50 -15.30
C VAL A 100 -4.47 -8.72 -16.21
N ARG A 101 -3.59 -9.64 -15.79
CA ARG A 101 -3.23 -10.88 -16.52
C ARG A 101 -3.00 -12.03 -15.52
N PRO A 102 -3.27 -13.29 -15.92
CA PRO A 102 -3.02 -14.46 -15.05
C PRO A 102 -1.56 -14.59 -14.61
N ASP A 103 -0.59 -14.35 -15.50
CA ASP A 103 0.85 -14.42 -15.21
C ASP A 103 1.36 -13.25 -14.37
N GLY A 104 0.57 -12.17 -14.24
CA GLY A 104 0.88 -11.00 -13.42
C GLY A 104 0.56 -11.15 -11.93
N ARG A 105 0.05 -12.28 -11.47
CA ARG A 105 -0.33 -12.49 -10.08
C ARG A 105 0.86 -12.68 -9.14
N ALA A 106 0.83 -12.04 -7.96
CA ALA A 106 1.79 -12.26 -6.88
C ALA A 106 1.52 -13.56 -6.08
N ASN A 107 0.36 -14.18 -6.28
CA ASN A 107 -0.06 -15.40 -5.61
C ASN A 107 -1.17 -16.08 -6.44
N PRO A 108 -1.26 -17.43 -6.49
CA PRO A 108 -2.33 -18.12 -7.22
C PRO A 108 -3.75 -17.71 -6.83
N ASN A 109 -3.94 -17.21 -5.61
CA ASN A 109 -5.22 -16.77 -5.09
C ASN A 109 -5.41 -15.23 -5.10
N GLN A 110 -4.61 -14.49 -5.88
CA GLN A 110 -4.86 -13.08 -6.12
C GLN A 110 -6.03 -12.89 -7.07
N LEU A 111 -6.86 -11.87 -6.82
CA LEU A 111 -7.95 -11.49 -7.72
C LEU A 111 -7.41 -11.07 -9.11
N ILE A 112 -8.18 -11.39 -10.14
CA ILE A 112 -7.88 -10.98 -11.52
C ILE A 112 -9.12 -10.27 -12.08
N LEU A 113 -8.95 -9.10 -12.67
CA LEU A 113 -10.03 -8.39 -13.33
C LEU A 113 -10.10 -8.80 -14.81
N LEU A 114 -10.77 -9.90 -15.07
CA LEU A 114 -11.06 -10.46 -16.39
C LEU A 114 -12.57 -10.69 -16.54
N PRO A 115 -13.10 -10.86 -17.77
CA PRO A 115 -14.54 -11.04 -18.02
C PRO A 115 -15.20 -12.12 -17.17
N GLU A 116 -14.55 -13.26 -16.97
CA GLU A 116 -15.05 -14.38 -16.18
C GLU A 116 -15.21 -14.06 -14.68
N ASN A 117 -14.47 -13.08 -14.15
CA ASN A 117 -14.54 -12.67 -12.75
C ASN A 117 -15.36 -11.40 -12.53
N GLN A 118 -15.86 -10.77 -13.60
CA GLN A 118 -16.55 -9.48 -13.56
C GLN A 118 -17.72 -9.46 -12.56
N ALA A 119 -18.60 -10.45 -12.60
CA ALA A 119 -19.76 -10.52 -11.71
C ALA A 119 -19.36 -10.68 -10.23
N ALA A 120 -18.33 -11.48 -9.95
CA ALA A 120 -17.82 -11.69 -8.59
C ALA A 120 -17.19 -10.40 -8.02
N ILE A 121 -16.45 -9.65 -8.84
CA ILE A 121 -15.84 -8.38 -8.43
C ILE A 121 -16.91 -7.28 -8.28
N ALA A 122 -17.93 -7.25 -9.15
CA ALA A 122 -19.08 -6.35 -9.00
C ALA A 122 -19.80 -6.60 -7.65
N HIS A 123 -19.90 -7.86 -7.23
CA HIS A 123 -20.48 -8.22 -5.94
C HIS A 123 -19.68 -7.65 -4.75
N LEU A 124 -18.34 -7.60 -4.82
CA LEU A 124 -17.53 -6.94 -3.77
C LEU A 124 -17.91 -5.48 -3.60
N ARG A 125 -18.03 -4.73 -4.71
CA ARG A 125 -18.43 -3.33 -4.69
C ARG A 125 -19.83 -3.16 -4.10
N THR A 126 -20.79 -3.96 -4.52
CA THR A 126 -22.16 -3.93 -3.99
C THR A 126 -22.21 -4.22 -2.49
N THR A 127 -21.46 -5.23 -2.02
CA THR A 127 -21.33 -5.57 -0.61
C THR A 127 -20.78 -4.40 0.22
N LEU A 128 -19.73 -3.73 -0.28
CA LEU A 128 -19.17 -2.56 0.38
C LEU A 128 -20.20 -1.44 0.52
N ILE A 129 -20.89 -1.10 -0.58
CA ILE A 129 -21.92 -0.04 -0.58
C ILE A 129 -23.05 -0.38 0.39
N ALA A 130 -23.56 -1.62 0.35
CA ALA A 130 -24.63 -2.07 1.25
C ALA A 130 -24.21 -2.00 2.72
N SER A 131 -22.98 -2.40 3.04
CA SER A 131 -22.44 -2.32 4.40
C SER A 131 -22.26 -0.87 4.86
N HIS A 132 -21.85 0.02 3.97
CA HIS A 132 -21.76 1.45 4.25
C HIS A 132 -23.13 2.06 4.51
N GLN A 133 -24.09 1.81 3.59
CA GLN A 133 -25.45 2.33 3.66
C GLN A 133 -26.18 1.89 4.94
N GLY A 134 -25.93 0.66 5.40
CA GLY A 134 -26.53 0.14 6.64
C GLY A 134 -26.08 0.86 7.91
N ILE A 135 -25.04 1.69 7.86
CA ILE A 135 -24.48 2.41 9.02
C ILE A 135 -24.54 3.93 8.84
N TYR A 136 -24.23 4.44 7.63
CA TYR A 136 -24.02 5.87 7.35
C TYR A 136 -25.05 6.45 6.38
N GLU A 137 -25.97 5.64 5.89
CA GLU A 137 -27.08 5.97 4.98
C GLU A 137 -26.61 6.57 3.63
N GLN A 138 -25.85 7.67 3.62
CA GLN A 138 -25.39 8.37 2.42
C GLN A 138 -24.29 7.62 1.67
N THR A 139 -24.48 7.40 0.36
CA THR A 139 -23.55 6.65 -0.50
C THR A 139 -23.19 7.35 -1.80
N ASP A 140 -23.86 8.45 -2.16
CA ASP A 140 -23.62 9.21 -3.38
C ASP A 140 -22.35 10.06 -3.33
N ASP A 141 -21.71 10.16 -2.17
CA ASP A 141 -20.45 10.82 -1.91
C ASP A 141 -19.27 9.82 -1.71
N LEU A 142 -19.50 8.52 -1.98
CA LEU A 142 -18.45 7.52 -2.03
C LEU A 142 -17.66 7.62 -3.33
N LEU A 143 -16.34 7.49 -3.24
CA LEU A 143 -15.43 7.35 -4.38
C LEU A 143 -14.75 5.99 -4.29
N ILE A 144 -15.14 5.05 -5.16
CA ILE A 144 -14.68 3.65 -5.12
C ILE A 144 -13.85 3.33 -6.36
N GLY A 145 -12.58 3.02 -6.17
CA GLY A 145 -11.67 2.60 -7.22
C GLY A 145 -11.35 1.12 -7.21
N PHE A 146 -10.71 0.64 -8.29
CA PHE A 146 -10.07 -0.68 -8.36
C PHE A 146 -8.59 -0.53 -8.70
N GLN A 147 -7.72 -1.21 -7.94
CA GLN A 147 -6.29 -1.17 -8.18
C GLN A 147 -5.90 -2.24 -9.21
N LEU A 148 -5.34 -1.81 -10.34
CA LEU A 148 -4.84 -2.65 -11.41
C LEU A 148 -3.34 -2.88 -11.27
N THR A 149 -2.88 -4.14 -11.44
CA THR A 149 -1.48 -4.48 -11.20
C THR A 149 -0.97 -5.59 -12.11
N HIS A 150 0.35 -5.57 -12.34
CA HIS A 150 1.16 -6.72 -12.69
C HIS A 150 2.31 -6.83 -11.70
N SER A 151 2.52 -8.02 -11.12
CA SER A 151 3.44 -8.18 -9.98
C SER A 151 4.92 -8.20 -10.36
N GLY A 152 5.23 -8.32 -11.66
CA GLY A 152 6.60 -8.22 -12.15
C GLY A 152 7.53 -9.25 -11.52
N ARG A 153 8.58 -8.77 -10.88
CA ARG A 153 9.59 -9.58 -10.17
C ARG A 153 8.98 -10.54 -9.13
N PHE A 154 7.80 -10.22 -8.59
CA PHE A 154 7.16 -10.98 -7.52
C PHE A 154 6.05 -11.90 -8.00
N CYS A 155 6.00 -12.21 -9.29
CA CYS A 155 5.00 -13.13 -9.84
C CYS A 155 5.17 -14.55 -9.28
N ARG A 156 4.02 -15.13 -8.86
CA ARG A 156 3.84 -16.53 -8.43
C ARG A 156 2.45 -17.00 -8.84
N PRO A 157 2.13 -16.97 -10.13
CA PRO A 157 0.76 -17.22 -10.60
C PRO A 157 0.27 -18.65 -10.38
N ASN A 158 1.18 -19.63 -10.32
CA ASN A 158 0.84 -21.05 -10.32
C ASN A 158 1.14 -21.76 -8.99
N ASP A 159 2.15 -21.29 -8.24
CA ASP A 159 2.57 -21.89 -6.97
C ASP A 159 2.98 -20.81 -5.97
N LYS A 160 2.45 -20.87 -4.74
CA LYS A 160 2.74 -19.90 -3.67
C LYS A 160 4.22 -19.83 -3.28
N LYS A 161 4.99 -20.89 -3.52
CA LYS A 161 6.40 -21.00 -3.13
C LYS A 161 7.37 -20.80 -4.29
N ARG A 162 6.90 -20.87 -5.53
CA ARG A 162 7.76 -20.75 -6.72
C ARG A 162 7.63 -19.37 -7.35
N TRP A 163 8.76 -18.67 -7.45
CA TRP A 163 8.83 -17.42 -8.20
C TRP A 163 8.81 -17.71 -9.71
N GLU A 164 8.02 -16.95 -10.43
CA GLU A 164 7.90 -16.95 -11.90
C GLU A 164 8.02 -15.50 -12.40
N PRO A 165 9.20 -14.87 -12.16
CA PRO A 165 9.35 -13.43 -12.33
C PRO A 165 9.31 -13.01 -13.80
N ARG A 166 8.72 -11.84 -14.03
CA ARG A 166 8.80 -11.08 -15.27
C ARG A 166 9.30 -9.68 -14.91
N VAL A 167 10.55 -9.35 -15.27
CA VAL A 167 11.26 -8.19 -14.73
C VAL A 167 11.48 -7.09 -15.76
N ALA A 168 11.57 -5.85 -15.30
CA ALA A 168 11.93 -4.72 -16.16
C ALA A 168 13.39 -4.77 -16.60
N TYR A 169 14.29 -5.21 -15.72
CA TYR A 169 15.74 -5.30 -15.93
C TYR A 169 16.40 -6.28 -14.95
N ARG A 170 17.65 -6.65 -15.21
CA ARG A 170 18.46 -7.49 -14.31
C ARG A 170 18.97 -6.66 -13.14
N HIS A 171 18.73 -7.14 -11.93
CA HIS A 171 19.08 -6.45 -10.70
C HIS A 171 20.15 -7.21 -9.90
N PRO A 172 21.31 -6.62 -9.62
CA PRO A 172 22.47 -7.35 -9.07
C PRO A 172 22.23 -8.00 -7.70
N ILE A 173 21.31 -7.45 -6.90
CA ILE A 173 21.00 -7.95 -5.55
C ILE A 173 19.71 -8.80 -5.57
N LEU A 174 18.62 -8.32 -6.20
CA LEU A 174 17.30 -8.95 -6.11
C LEU A 174 17.15 -10.19 -6.99
N ASP A 175 17.92 -10.32 -8.07
CA ASP A 175 17.78 -11.45 -9.01
C ASP A 175 17.97 -12.80 -8.32
N ALA A 176 18.98 -12.93 -7.49
CA ALA A 176 19.23 -14.17 -6.73
C ALA A 176 18.08 -14.52 -5.76
N LYS A 177 17.52 -13.51 -5.09
CA LYS A 177 16.43 -13.68 -4.12
C LYS A 177 15.12 -14.12 -4.79
N PHE A 178 14.85 -13.65 -6.00
CA PHE A 178 13.59 -13.87 -6.71
C PHE A 178 13.71 -14.78 -7.93
N SER A 179 14.78 -15.58 -7.99
CA SER A 179 15.01 -16.59 -9.04
C SER A 179 15.05 -16.04 -10.46
N VAL A 180 15.52 -14.80 -10.66
CA VAL A 180 15.76 -14.23 -11.99
C VAL A 180 17.12 -14.71 -12.49
N ASN A 181 17.13 -15.80 -13.27
CA ASN A 181 18.34 -16.51 -13.69
C ASN A 181 18.57 -16.48 -15.23
N SER A 182 17.68 -15.86 -15.99
CA SER A 182 17.76 -15.77 -17.45
C SER A 182 17.28 -14.41 -17.96
N ASP A 183 17.87 -13.93 -19.05
CA ASP A 183 17.42 -12.70 -19.73
C ASP A 183 16.07 -12.88 -20.41
N SER A 184 15.62 -14.11 -20.65
CA SER A 184 14.27 -14.39 -21.14
C SER A 184 13.15 -14.00 -20.16
N MET A 185 13.51 -13.72 -18.90
CA MET A 185 12.58 -13.20 -17.89
C MET A 185 12.42 -11.67 -17.95
N VAL A 186 13.28 -10.99 -18.71
CA VAL A 186 13.17 -9.54 -18.94
C VAL A 186 12.11 -9.30 -20.00
N TRP A 187 11.16 -8.42 -19.72
CA TRP A 187 10.13 -8.02 -20.70
C TRP A 187 10.75 -7.47 -21.98
N THR A 188 10.30 -7.93 -23.13
CA THR A 188 10.56 -7.30 -24.42
C THR A 188 9.68 -6.06 -24.59
N ASP A 189 10.08 -5.14 -25.48
CA ASP A 189 9.29 -3.93 -25.72
C ASP A 189 7.93 -4.27 -26.35
N SER A 190 7.86 -5.27 -27.24
CA SER A 190 6.58 -5.74 -27.82
C SER A 190 5.62 -6.33 -26.77
N GLU A 191 6.12 -7.10 -25.81
CA GLU A 191 5.28 -7.62 -24.73
C GLU A 191 4.74 -6.52 -23.82
N LEU A 192 5.49 -5.40 -23.68
CA LEU A 192 5.03 -4.23 -22.94
C LEU A 192 3.93 -3.47 -23.70
N ASP A 193 4.00 -3.43 -25.03
CA ASP A 193 2.93 -2.85 -25.86
C ASP A 193 1.63 -3.67 -25.71
N ASP A 194 1.71 -5.01 -25.67
CA ASP A 194 0.55 -5.87 -25.38
C ASP A 194 0.00 -5.62 -23.96
N LEU A 195 0.88 -5.48 -22.96
CA LEU A 195 0.47 -5.22 -21.56
C LEU A 195 -0.30 -3.91 -21.41
N ILE A 196 0.00 -2.87 -22.19
CA ILE A 196 -0.76 -1.62 -22.21
C ILE A 196 -2.23 -1.90 -22.58
N GLY A 197 -2.46 -2.81 -23.56
CA GLY A 197 -3.80 -3.28 -23.92
C GLY A 197 -4.54 -3.97 -22.78
N ASP A 198 -3.87 -4.87 -22.05
CA ASP A 198 -4.46 -5.59 -20.91
C ASP A 198 -4.94 -4.64 -19.80
N TYR A 199 -4.17 -3.57 -19.51
CA TYR A 199 -4.61 -2.53 -18.57
C TYR A 199 -5.84 -1.76 -19.08
N ALA A 200 -5.89 -1.45 -20.37
CA ALA A 200 -7.03 -0.77 -20.99
C ALA A 200 -8.29 -1.64 -20.94
N GLU A 201 -8.19 -2.93 -21.25
CA GLU A 201 -9.30 -3.89 -21.18
C GLU A 201 -9.81 -4.04 -19.73
N SER A 202 -8.91 -4.19 -18.75
CA SER A 202 -9.26 -4.23 -17.34
C SER A 202 -9.96 -2.95 -16.87
N ALA A 203 -9.57 -1.78 -17.38
CA ALA A 203 -10.22 -0.51 -17.07
C ALA A 203 -11.64 -0.43 -17.66
N VAL A 204 -11.88 -0.96 -18.85
CA VAL A 204 -13.23 -1.08 -19.44
C VAL A 204 -14.13 -1.96 -18.56
N LEU A 205 -13.61 -3.09 -18.09
CA LEU A 205 -14.34 -3.95 -17.15
C LEU A 205 -14.62 -3.23 -15.82
N ALA A 206 -13.62 -2.55 -15.24
CA ALA A 206 -13.81 -1.76 -14.02
C ALA A 206 -14.93 -0.73 -14.17
N ARG A 207 -14.94 0.02 -15.28
CA ARG A 207 -15.99 0.98 -15.60
C ARG A 207 -17.36 0.31 -15.71
N SER A 208 -17.47 -0.83 -16.37
CA SER A 208 -18.74 -1.54 -16.58
C SER A 208 -19.37 -2.05 -15.29
N ILE A 209 -18.58 -2.32 -14.26
CA ILE A 209 -19.05 -2.70 -12.92
C ILE A 209 -19.21 -1.52 -11.97
N GLY A 210 -19.08 -0.29 -12.48
CA GLY A 210 -19.39 0.95 -11.78
C GLY A 210 -18.25 1.49 -10.90
N ALA A 211 -16.99 1.18 -11.22
CA ALA A 211 -15.85 1.87 -10.59
C ALA A 211 -15.88 3.36 -10.93
N ASP A 212 -15.58 4.21 -9.95
CA ASP A 212 -15.43 5.65 -10.16
C ASP A 212 -14.06 5.99 -10.74
N PHE A 213 -13.04 5.19 -10.40
CA PHE A 213 -11.68 5.30 -10.95
C PHE A 213 -10.97 3.95 -10.94
N VAL A 214 -9.88 3.87 -11.70
CA VAL A 214 -8.88 2.82 -11.55
C VAL A 214 -7.57 3.40 -11.03
N ASP A 215 -6.92 2.66 -10.15
CA ASP A 215 -5.58 2.95 -9.66
C ASP A 215 -4.57 2.13 -10.48
N ILE A 216 -3.68 2.81 -11.17
CA ILE A 216 -2.55 2.18 -11.84
C ILE A 216 -1.43 2.00 -10.80
N LYS A 217 -1.23 0.77 -10.34
CA LYS A 217 -0.29 0.46 -9.25
C LYS A 217 1.17 0.65 -9.70
N CYS A 218 1.78 1.75 -9.29
CA CYS A 218 3.17 2.11 -9.55
C CYS A 218 3.99 2.20 -8.24
N CYS A 219 3.96 1.14 -7.42
CA CYS A 219 4.56 1.15 -6.09
C CYS A 219 5.08 -0.23 -5.66
N HIS A 220 5.82 -0.27 -4.55
CA HIS A 220 6.22 -1.48 -3.81
C HIS A 220 7.16 -2.44 -4.54
N GLY A 221 7.87 -1.98 -5.58
CA GLY A 221 8.74 -2.81 -6.40
C GLY A 221 7.99 -3.71 -7.39
N TYR A 222 6.65 -3.53 -7.55
CA TYR A 222 5.87 -4.19 -8.60
C TYR A 222 6.25 -3.63 -9.98
N LEU A 223 5.79 -4.24 -11.05
CA LEU A 223 6.32 -4.03 -12.40
C LEU A 223 6.49 -2.54 -12.79
N LEU A 224 5.44 -1.73 -12.66
CA LEU A 224 5.51 -0.32 -13.07
C LEU A 224 6.46 0.51 -12.19
N HIS A 225 6.54 0.21 -10.89
CA HIS A 225 7.53 0.84 -10.01
C HIS A 225 8.95 0.42 -10.38
N GLU A 226 9.16 -0.86 -10.72
CA GLU A 226 10.46 -1.37 -11.15
C GLU A 226 10.92 -0.66 -12.44
N PHE A 227 9.99 -0.36 -13.38
CA PHE A 227 10.31 0.40 -14.59
C PHE A 227 10.82 1.81 -14.29
N LEU A 228 10.33 2.49 -13.25
CA LEU A 228 10.86 3.80 -12.86
C LEU A 228 12.35 3.74 -12.47
N GLY A 229 12.82 2.61 -11.97
CA GLY A 229 14.23 2.34 -11.65
C GLY A 229 15.04 1.73 -12.80
N ALA A 230 14.49 1.56 -14.00
CA ALA A 230 15.10 0.81 -15.10
C ALA A 230 16.21 1.59 -15.85
N LYS A 231 17.17 2.19 -15.13
CA LYS A 231 18.26 2.99 -15.70
C LYS A 231 19.22 2.17 -16.55
N THR A 232 19.38 0.89 -16.26
CA THR A 232 20.28 -0.03 -16.98
C THR A 232 19.60 -0.73 -18.17
N ARG A 233 18.27 -0.65 -18.30
CA ARG A 233 17.53 -1.21 -19.43
C ARG A 233 17.79 -0.39 -20.68
N GLN A 234 17.99 -1.07 -21.81
CA GLN A 234 18.06 -0.45 -23.14
C GLN A 234 16.67 -0.30 -23.75
N GLY A 235 16.55 0.56 -24.78
CA GLY A 235 15.32 0.72 -25.55
C GLY A 235 14.36 1.80 -25.02
N PRO A 236 13.14 1.85 -25.58
CA PRO A 236 12.20 2.95 -25.33
C PRO A 236 11.58 2.96 -23.94
N TYR A 237 11.76 1.90 -23.15
CA TYR A 237 11.22 1.79 -21.78
C TYR A 237 12.30 1.79 -20.70
N GLY A 238 13.55 2.23 -21.03
CA GLY A 238 14.66 2.26 -20.07
C GLY A 238 15.66 3.41 -20.29
N GLY A 239 16.64 3.52 -19.41
CA GLY A 239 17.67 4.56 -19.48
C GLY A 239 17.18 5.92 -18.99
N SER A 240 16.81 6.84 -19.86
CA SER A 240 16.35 8.19 -19.48
C SER A 240 15.04 8.15 -18.68
N PHE A 241 14.79 9.19 -17.89
CA PHE A 241 13.55 9.29 -17.11
C PHE A 241 12.29 9.29 -18.01
N GLU A 242 12.36 9.94 -19.18
CA GLU A 242 11.31 9.92 -20.20
C GLU A 242 10.95 8.50 -20.61
N ASN A 243 11.95 7.67 -20.86
CA ASN A 243 11.75 6.28 -21.26
C ASN A 243 11.22 5.43 -20.11
N ARG A 244 11.79 5.56 -18.90
CA ARG A 244 11.38 4.79 -17.72
C ARG A 244 9.96 5.11 -17.26
N SER A 245 9.48 6.33 -17.45
CA SER A 245 8.10 6.73 -17.16
C SER A 245 7.12 6.40 -18.30
N ARG A 246 7.60 6.10 -19.50
CA ARG A 246 6.79 5.89 -20.70
C ARG A 246 5.72 4.82 -20.52
N LEU A 247 6.06 3.66 -19.98
CA LEU A 247 5.10 2.56 -19.81
C LEU A 247 3.89 3.01 -18.98
N LEU A 248 4.11 3.65 -17.82
CA LEU A 248 3.04 4.17 -16.98
C LEU A 248 2.18 5.20 -17.73
N LEU A 249 2.80 6.14 -18.43
CA LEU A 249 2.08 7.19 -19.15
C LEU A 249 1.31 6.64 -20.35
N SER A 250 1.85 5.64 -21.06
CA SER A 250 1.15 4.95 -22.16
C SER A 250 -0.06 4.17 -21.66
N ILE A 251 0.04 3.50 -20.50
CA ILE A 251 -1.11 2.86 -19.85
C ILE A 251 -2.17 3.90 -19.48
N VAL A 252 -1.78 5.04 -18.88
CA VAL A 252 -2.73 6.13 -18.54
C VAL A 252 -3.47 6.59 -19.78
N GLN A 253 -2.77 6.83 -20.90
CA GLN A 253 -3.39 7.26 -22.16
C GLN A 253 -4.32 6.19 -22.74
N ALA A 254 -3.90 4.93 -22.75
CA ALA A 254 -4.72 3.81 -23.25
C ALA A 254 -6.01 3.65 -22.43
N VAL A 255 -5.93 3.76 -21.11
CA VAL A 255 -7.10 3.71 -20.21
C VAL A 255 -8.04 4.89 -20.48
N GLN A 256 -7.53 6.11 -20.66
CA GLN A 256 -8.34 7.29 -20.99
C GLN A 256 -9.10 7.12 -22.30
N GLN A 257 -8.46 6.50 -23.30
CA GLN A 257 -9.06 6.25 -24.59
C GLN A 257 -10.10 5.13 -24.56
N ALA A 258 -9.82 4.03 -23.88
CA ALA A 258 -10.67 2.85 -23.84
C ALA A 258 -11.88 3.00 -22.88
N ALA A 259 -11.70 3.73 -21.78
CA ALA A 259 -12.73 3.92 -20.75
C ALA A 259 -13.01 5.42 -20.48
N PRO A 260 -13.53 6.18 -21.46
CA PRO A 260 -13.78 7.60 -21.31
C PRO A 260 -14.75 7.86 -20.15
N GLY A 261 -14.41 8.86 -19.30
CA GLY A 261 -15.17 9.22 -18.11
C GLY A 261 -14.81 8.43 -16.84
N LEU A 262 -14.08 7.31 -16.96
CA LEU A 262 -13.48 6.64 -15.81
C LEU A 262 -12.32 7.49 -15.26
N GLY A 263 -12.28 7.73 -13.95
CA GLY A 263 -11.17 8.43 -13.31
C GLY A 263 -9.91 7.57 -13.27
N ILE A 264 -8.75 8.22 -13.15
CA ILE A 264 -7.46 7.53 -12.98
C ILE A 264 -6.77 8.09 -11.74
N GLY A 265 -6.38 7.20 -10.83
CA GLY A 265 -5.44 7.45 -9.76
C GLY A 265 -4.15 6.65 -9.96
N VAL A 266 -3.09 7.05 -9.29
CA VAL A 266 -1.82 6.31 -9.28
C VAL A 266 -1.36 6.14 -7.84
N ARG A 267 -1.16 4.89 -7.40
CA ARG A 267 -0.45 4.63 -6.16
C ARG A 267 1.04 4.55 -6.45
N LEU A 268 1.79 5.49 -5.87
CA LEU A 268 3.21 5.71 -6.15
C LEU A 268 4.06 5.44 -4.90
N SER A 269 5.11 4.62 -4.99
CA SER A 269 6.19 4.67 -4.01
C SER A 269 7.01 5.92 -4.26
N ALA A 270 6.90 6.89 -3.35
CA ALA A 270 7.62 8.16 -3.46
C ALA A 270 9.11 8.03 -3.10
N PHE A 271 9.45 7.03 -2.28
CA PHE A 271 10.83 6.70 -1.96
C PHE A 271 11.00 5.21 -1.67
N ASP A 272 12.22 4.75 -1.79
CA ASP A 272 12.65 3.39 -1.45
C ASP A 272 14.06 3.45 -0.85
N SER A 273 14.70 2.30 -0.70
CA SER A 273 16.06 2.12 -0.23
C SER A 273 16.65 0.86 -0.85
N VAL A 274 17.97 0.68 -0.73
CA VAL A 274 18.58 -0.61 -1.03
C VAL A 274 17.84 -1.75 -0.31
N PRO A 275 17.86 -2.97 -0.85
CA PRO A 275 17.27 -4.11 -0.18
C PRO A 275 17.86 -4.34 1.22
N PHE A 276 17.01 -4.76 2.14
CA PHE A 276 17.38 -5.15 3.50
C PHE A 276 17.24 -6.66 3.69
N MET A 277 17.98 -7.20 4.64
CA MET A 277 17.96 -8.60 5.05
C MET A 277 18.01 -8.72 6.57
N PRO A 278 17.62 -9.87 7.16
CA PRO A 278 17.88 -10.15 8.57
C PRO A 278 19.38 -10.17 8.85
N ASN A 279 19.83 -9.46 9.88
CA ASN A 279 21.20 -9.49 10.33
C ASN A 279 21.53 -10.85 10.98
N PRO A 280 22.46 -11.66 10.43
CA PRO A 280 22.76 -12.98 10.93
C PRO A 280 23.38 -12.95 12.34
N VAL A 281 24.04 -11.85 12.73
CA VAL A 281 24.66 -11.70 14.06
C VAL A 281 23.60 -11.52 15.16
N THR A 282 22.47 -10.88 14.84
CA THR A 282 21.36 -10.66 15.79
C THR A 282 20.26 -11.73 15.68
N ALA A 283 20.36 -12.64 14.71
CA ALA A 283 19.45 -13.77 14.53
C ALA A 283 19.87 -14.93 15.47
N ALA A 284 19.64 -14.77 16.79
CA ALA A 284 19.88 -15.85 17.75
C ALA A 284 18.61 -16.68 17.96
N ASP A 285 18.77 -18.01 18.07
CA ASP A 285 17.78 -18.98 18.53
C ASP A 285 16.37 -18.84 17.88
N ARG A 286 16.27 -18.99 16.56
CA ARG A 286 15.01 -18.94 15.78
C ARG A 286 14.34 -17.57 15.71
N LYS A 287 14.96 -16.51 16.19
CA LYS A 287 14.44 -15.15 16.03
C LYS A 287 14.96 -14.54 14.75
N GLN A 288 14.06 -13.92 13.99
CA GLN A 288 14.46 -13.08 12.86
C GLN A 288 15.42 -11.99 13.35
N GLY A 289 16.59 -11.88 12.76
CA GLY A 289 17.53 -10.81 13.08
C GLY A 289 16.97 -9.42 12.77
N GLN A 290 17.60 -8.40 13.34
CA GLN A 290 17.28 -7.00 12.99
C GLN A 290 17.56 -6.74 11.51
N GLY A 291 16.76 -5.87 10.89
CA GLY A 291 16.99 -5.47 9.51
C GLY A 291 18.36 -4.80 9.34
N MET A 292 19.07 -5.17 8.28
CA MET A 292 20.30 -4.49 7.85
C MET A 292 20.30 -4.33 6.33
N PRO A 293 20.87 -3.26 5.78
CA PRO A 293 21.03 -3.15 4.34
C PRO A 293 21.93 -4.29 3.83
N VAL A 294 21.57 -4.84 2.67
CA VAL A 294 22.45 -5.75 1.94
C VAL A 294 23.70 -4.96 1.52
N ASP A 295 24.85 -5.63 1.40
CA ASP A 295 26.07 -4.97 0.91
C ASP A 295 25.85 -4.46 -0.52
N PHE A 296 25.73 -3.15 -0.63
CA PHE A 296 25.54 -2.42 -1.90
C PHE A 296 26.81 -1.72 -2.38
N GLN A 297 27.89 -1.71 -1.59
CA GLN A 297 29.12 -0.98 -1.92
C GLN A 297 29.71 -1.39 -3.28
N PRO A 298 29.69 -2.69 -3.70
CA PRO A 298 30.19 -3.08 -5.00
C PRO A 298 29.41 -2.51 -6.19
N TYR A 299 28.22 -1.92 -5.93
CA TYR A 299 27.29 -1.45 -6.95
C TYR A 299 27.13 0.07 -6.97
N MET A 300 28.07 0.81 -6.35
CA MET A 300 28.04 2.27 -6.33
C MET A 300 28.58 2.89 -7.64
N PRO A 301 27.98 3.97 -8.19
CA PRO A 301 26.74 4.61 -7.73
C PRO A 301 25.51 3.66 -7.92
N TYR A 302 24.61 3.69 -6.95
CA TYR A 302 23.48 2.75 -6.92
C TYR A 302 22.34 3.21 -7.83
N VAL A 303 22.23 2.63 -9.00
CA VAL A 303 21.27 3.06 -10.05
C VAL A 303 20.01 2.17 -10.16
N TRP A 304 19.84 1.22 -9.26
CA TRP A 304 18.73 0.23 -9.30
C TRP A 304 17.60 0.60 -8.34
N GLY A 305 16.97 1.74 -8.54
CA GLY A 305 15.85 2.16 -7.72
C GLY A 305 15.25 3.48 -8.17
N PHE A 306 14.18 3.88 -7.48
CA PHE A 306 13.45 5.12 -7.72
C PHE A 306 13.14 5.81 -6.39
N GLY A 307 13.27 7.13 -6.34
CA GLY A 307 13.04 7.91 -5.12
C GLY A 307 14.14 7.76 -4.08
N MET A 308 15.35 7.38 -4.48
CA MET A 308 16.54 7.27 -3.63
C MET A 308 17.76 7.95 -4.26
N ASN A 309 18.69 8.39 -3.43
CA ASN A 309 19.93 9.04 -3.86
C ASN A 309 20.94 7.98 -4.37
N GLU A 310 21.48 8.16 -5.57
CA GLU A 310 22.42 7.19 -6.15
C GLU A 310 23.77 7.14 -5.43
N SER A 311 24.17 8.23 -4.78
CA SER A 311 25.44 8.31 -4.03
C SER A 311 25.28 7.87 -2.56
N ASN A 312 24.06 7.90 -2.02
CA ASN A 312 23.71 7.36 -0.71
C ASN A 312 22.31 6.73 -0.75
N PRO A 313 22.18 5.47 -1.19
CA PRO A 313 20.88 4.86 -1.46
C PRO A 313 20.08 4.48 -0.20
N LEU A 314 20.53 4.89 0.97
CA LEU A 314 19.76 4.90 2.22
C LEU A 314 18.97 6.21 2.41
N GLU A 315 19.29 7.24 1.63
CA GLU A 315 18.59 8.53 1.63
C GLU A 315 17.60 8.63 0.47
N GLN A 316 16.51 9.33 0.71
CA GLN A 316 15.49 9.61 -0.31
C GLN A 316 15.96 10.73 -1.26
N ASP A 317 15.50 10.65 -2.51
CA ASP A 317 15.61 11.73 -3.51
C ASP A 317 14.27 11.86 -4.24
N LEU A 318 13.59 12.99 -4.03
CA LEU A 318 12.26 13.25 -4.59
C LEU A 318 12.30 13.97 -5.95
N THR A 319 13.47 14.17 -6.53
CA THR A 319 13.63 14.93 -7.79
C THR A 319 12.81 14.30 -8.92
N GLU A 320 13.03 13.02 -9.24
CA GLU A 320 12.29 12.32 -10.29
C GLU A 320 10.82 12.04 -9.88
N VAL A 321 10.55 11.94 -8.60
CA VAL A 321 9.16 11.81 -8.07
C VAL A 321 8.35 13.05 -8.39
N CYS A 322 8.91 14.23 -8.17
CA CYS A 322 8.27 15.51 -8.54
C CYS A 322 8.01 15.60 -10.04
N LEU A 323 9.02 15.23 -10.87
CA LEU A 323 8.86 15.20 -12.33
C LEU A 323 7.77 14.23 -12.77
N LEU A 324 7.64 13.06 -12.12
CA LEU A 324 6.59 12.11 -12.43
C LEU A 324 5.20 12.64 -12.10
N ILE A 325 5.02 13.26 -10.92
CA ILE A 325 3.74 13.86 -10.52
C ILE A 325 3.35 14.98 -11.50
N GLU A 326 4.31 15.80 -11.93
CA GLU A 326 4.08 16.83 -12.94
C GLU A 326 3.61 16.21 -14.28
N LYS A 327 4.32 15.18 -14.80
CA LYS A 327 3.91 14.47 -16.02
C LYS A 327 2.52 13.85 -15.87
N LEU A 328 2.20 13.21 -14.75
CA LEU A 328 0.88 12.66 -14.49
C LEU A 328 -0.20 13.75 -14.49
N SER A 329 0.08 14.93 -13.92
CA SER A 329 -0.86 16.05 -13.94
C SER A 329 -1.14 16.58 -15.35
N HIS A 330 -0.14 16.58 -16.25
CA HIS A 330 -0.32 16.91 -17.66
C HIS A 330 -1.22 15.90 -18.41
N HIS A 331 -1.32 14.68 -17.89
CA HIS A 331 -2.28 13.67 -18.36
C HIS A 331 -3.58 13.65 -17.54
N ASN A 332 -3.91 14.73 -16.80
CA ASN A 332 -5.10 14.87 -15.96
C ASN A 332 -5.21 13.82 -14.83
N VAL A 333 -4.10 13.21 -14.42
CA VAL A 333 -4.05 12.36 -13.24
C VAL A 333 -3.72 13.24 -12.03
N THR A 334 -4.75 13.60 -11.28
CA THR A 334 -4.67 14.53 -10.13
C THR A 334 -5.05 13.85 -8.81
N LEU A 335 -5.08 12.52 -8.78
CA LEU A 335 -5.36 11.71 -7.60
C LEU A 335 -4.20 10.74 -7.38
N ILE A 336 -3.38 10.96 -6.35
CA ILE A 336 -2.15 10.22 -6.07
C ILE A 336 -2.22 9.60 -4.67
N ASN A 337 -1.89 8.31 -4.57
CA ASN A 337 -1.76 7.64 -3.27
C ASN A 337 -0.28 7.40 -2.98
N LEU A 338 0.25 8.14 -2.02
CA LEU A 338 1.66 8.09 -1.66
C LEU A 338 1.97 6.87 -0.79
N SER A 339 2.96 6.11 -1.19
CA SER A 339 3.50 4.97 -0.47
C SER A 339 5.03 5.00 -0.53
N ALA A 340 5.71 3.99 -0.01
CA ALA A 340 7.15 3.83 -0.07
C ALA A 340 7.57 2.37 0.11
N GLY A 341 8.78 2.05 -0.30
CA GLY A 341 9.39 0.75 -0.08
C GLY A 341 8.68 -0.42 -0.73
N SER A 342 9.06 -1.63 -0.31
CA SER A 342 8.54 -2.89 -0.81
C SER A 342 8.25 -3.88 0.33
N PRO A 343 7.16 -4.67 0.26
CA PRO A 343 6.88 -5.70 1.25
C PRO A 343 7.85 -6.88 1.21
N TYR A 344 8.70 -6.96 0.18
CA TYR A 344 9.59 -8.09 -0.08
C TYR A 344 11.05 -7.83 0.27
N TYR A 345 11.48 -6.55 0.26
CA TYR A 345 12.89 -6.23 0.51
C TYR A 345 13.12 -5.01 1.42
N THR A 346 12.12 -4.12 1.59
CA THR A 346 12.15 -2.99 2.55
C THR A 346 10.85 -2.89 3.36
N PRO A 347 10.37 -4.00 4.00
CA PRO A 347 9.07 -4.03 4.68
C PRO A 347 8.96 -3.03 5.85
N HIS A 348 10.06 -2.63 6.48
CA HIS A 348 10.07 -1.62 7.54
C HIS A 348 9.67 -0.23 7.03
N ILE A 349 10.04 0.10 5.78
CA ILE A 349 9.62 1.35 5.14
C ILE A 349 8.12 1.28 4.82
N LEU A 350 7.68 0.28 4.05
CA LEU A 350 6.30 0.18 3.59
C LEU A 350 5.30 0.06 4.74
N ARG A 351 5.62 -0.75 5.73
CA ARG A 351 4.69 -1.15 6.78
C ARG A 351 5.33 -1.08 8.15
N PRO A 352 5.54 0.13 8.70
CA PRO A 352 6.06 0.28 10.05
C PRO A 352 5.33 -0.66 11.01
N ALA A 353 6.06 -1.52 11.71
CA ALA A 353 5.48 -2.55 12.56
C ALA A 353 6.43 -2.93 13.69
N ALA A 354 5.87 -3.14 14.89
CA ALA A 354 6.63 -3.66 16.03
C ALA A 354 6.98 -5.14 15.86
N TYR A 355 6.17 -5.88 15.10
CA TYR A 355 6.33 -7.32 14.88
C TYR A 355 6.33 -7.61 13.37
N PRO A 356 7.42 -8.15 12.81
CA PRO A 356 7.50 -8.42 11.37
C PRO A 356 6.62 -9.62 10.97
N PRO A 357 6.27 -9.74 9.67
CA PRO A 357 5.70 -10.96 9.13
C PRO A 357 6.73 -12.10 9.09
N SER A 358 6.27 -13.33 8.83
CA SER A 358 7.10 -14.56 8.87
C SER A 358 8.36 -14.55 8.00
N ASP A 359 8.37 -13.77 6.92
CA ASP A 359 9.48 -13.62 5.97
C ASP A 359 10.18 -12.25 6.06
N GLY A 360 9.90 -11.49 7.12
CA GLY A 360 10.53 -10.20 7.39
C GLY A 360 11.74 -10.28 8.31
N TYR A 361 12.12 -9.16 8.87
CA TYR A 361 13.17 -8.98 9.88
C TYR A 361 12.67 -8.08 11.01
N GLN A 362 13.30 -8.18 12.19
CA GLN A 362 12.97 -7.31 13.33
C GLN A 362 13.29 -5.84 12.99
N PRO A 363 12.51 -4.88 13.52
CA PRO A 363 12.84 -3.47 13.34
C PRO A 363 14.26 -3.16 13.82
N HIS A 364 15.01 -2.43 13.00
CA HIS A 364 16.35 -1.93 13.35
C HIS A 364 16.31 -0.48 13.86
N GLU A 365 15.18 0.18 13.66
CA GLU A 365 14.86 1.52 14.13
C GLU A 365 13.44 1.54 14.73
N ASP A 366 13.09 2.60 15.48
CA ASP A 366 11.71 2.75 15.92
C ASP A 366 10.79 2.94 14.71
N PRO A 367 9.73 2.14 14.56
CA PRO A 367 8.83 2.25 13.41
C PRO A 367 8.16 3.63 13.28
N LEU A 368 8.13 4.46 14.32
CA LEU A 368 7.70 5.87 14.22
C LEU A 368 8.62 6.69 13.31
N ILE A 369 9.91 6.35 13.20
CA ILE A 369 10.84 7.01 12.28
C ILE A 369 10.36 6.81 10.82
N SER A 370 9.96 5.58 10.50
CA SER A 370 9.42 5.29 9.18
C SER A 370 8.05 5.95 8.94
N VAL A 371 7.18 6.04 9.97
CA VAL A 371 5.95 6.82 9.91
C VAL A 371 6.25 8.29 9.62
N ALA A 372 7.18 8.89 10.35
CA ALA A 372 7.55 10.30 10.16
C ALA A 372 8.07 10.56 8.74
N ARG A 373 8.87 9.65 8.16
CA ARG A 373 9.32 9.74 6.74
C ARG A 373 8.13 9.77 5.78
N HIS A 374 7.14 8.89 5.96
CA HIS A 374 5.92 8.90 5.13
C HIS A 374 5.18 10.23 5.21
N LEU A 375 4.95 10.74 6.42
CA LEU A 375 4.18 11.95 6.63
C LEU A 375 4.93 13.21 6.15
N SER A 376 6.24 13.27 6.36
CA SER A 376 7.09 14.37 5.89
C SER A 376 7.13 14.46 4.37
N VAL A 377 7.34 13.31 3.68
CA VAL A 377 7.31 13.25 2.21
C VAL A 377 5.95 13.64 1.66
N ALA A 378 4.86 13.17 2.29
CA ALA A 378 3.52 13.53 1.87
C ALA A 378 3.26 15.04 2.01
N LYS A 379 3.64 15.64 3.13
CA LYS A 379 3.57 17.10 3.37
C LYS A 379 4.38 17.88 2.33
N GLU A 380 5.62 17.46 2.04
CA GLU A 380 6.48 18.12 1.05
C GLU A 380 5.86 18.08 -0.35
N LEU A 381 5.41 16.89 -0.80
CA LEU A 381 4.80 16.73 -2.11
C LEU A 381 3.46 17.48 -2.22
N LYS A 382 2.64 17.47 -1.16
CA LYS A 382 1.40 18.25 -1.13
C LYS A 382 1.64 19.75 -1.23
N ALA A 383 2.67 20.26 -0.57
CA ALA A 383 3.05 21.67 -0.67
C ALA A 383 3.50 22.06 -2.11
N LYS A 384 4.24 21.16 -2.78
CA LYS A 384 4.70 21.36 -4.17
C LYS A 384 3.55 21.24 -5.20
N PHE A 385 2.58 20.35 -4.95
CA PHE A 385 1.48 20.04 -5.87
C PHE A 385 0.11 20.25 -5.22
N PRO A 386 -0.25 21.50 -4.85
CA PRO A 386 -1.46 21.79 -4.06
C PRO A 386 -2.77 21.42 -4.76
N ARG A 387 -2.78 21.33 -6.11
CA ARG A 387 -3.95 20.93 -6.90
C ARG A 387 -4.11 19.41 -7.06
N THR A 388 -3.10 18.64 -6.75
CA THR A 388 -3.17 17.18 -6.76
C THR A 388 -3.71 16.71 -5.42
N LEU A 389 -4.76 15.88 -5.44
CA LEU A 389 -5.27 15.24 -4.23
C LEU A 389 -4.38 14.06 -3.86
N MET A 390 -3.95 14.04 -2.62
CA MET A 390 -2.99 13.06 -2.14
C MET A 390 -3.53 12.26 -0.96
N VAL A 391 -3.33 10.96 -0.99
CA VAL A 391 -3.60 10.04 0.11
C VAL A 391 -2.30 9.67 0.79
N GLY A 392 -2.21 9.89 2.10
CA GLY A 392 -1.05 9.52 2.90
C GLY A 392 -1.07 8.05 3.34
N SER A 393 0.07 7.52 3.76
CA SER A 393 0.26 6.14 4.24
C SER A 393 1.02 6.11 5.58
N GLY A 394 1.10 4.92 6.21
CA GLY A 394 1.87 4.71 7.45
C GLY A 394 1.06 4.80 8.74
N TYR A 395 -0.16 5.27 8.72
CA TYR A 395 -0.96 5.61 9.90
C TYR A 395 -1.26 4.47 10.87
N SER A 396 -1.39 3.23 10.42
CA SER A 396 -1.80 2.11 11.29
C SER A 396 -0.86 1.87 12.47
N TYR A 397 0.43 2.22 12.36
CA TYR A 397 1.38 2.09 13.47
C TYR A 397 1.16 3.13 14.57
N LEU A 398 0.53 4.26 14.27
CA LEU A 398 0.20 5.30 15.27
C LEU A 398 -0.78 4.82 16.35
N GLN A 399 -1.48 3.73 16.12
CA GLN A 399 -2.37 3.07 17.09
C GLN A 399 -3.41 4.03 17.68
N GLU A 400 -3.37 4.29 19.00
CA GLU A 400 -4.26 5.23 19.69
C GLU A 400 -4.06 6.69 19.28
N PHE A 401 -2.87 7.06 18.82
CA PHE A 401 -2.52 8.43 18.42
C PHE A 401 -2.89 8.74 16.95
N LEU A 402 -3.37 7.72 16.21
CA LEU A 402 -3.78 7.91 14.81
C LEU A 402 -4.80 9.03 14.64
N PRO A 403 -5.90 9.13 15.42
CA PRO A 403 -6.88 10.19 15.25
C PRO A 403 -6.29 11.59 15.42
N ASN A 404 -5.42 11.80 16.41
CA ASN A 404 -4.82 13.10 16.71
C ASN A 404 -3.81 13.54 15.62
N VAL A 405 -3.00 12.61 15.10
CA VAL A 405 -2.09 12.89 13.99
C VAL A 405 -2.87 13.15 12.70
N ALA A 406 -3.89 12.33 12.40
CA ALA A 406 -4.75 12.50 11.25
C ALA A 406 -5.48 13.86 11.25
N HIS A 407 -6.08 14.22 12.40
CA HIS A 407 -6.74 15.50 12.61
C HIS A 407 -5.79 16.67 12.32
N ARG A 408 -4.58 16.65 12.88
CA ARG A 408 -3.56 17.67 12.68
C ARG A 408 -3.18 17.83 11.20
N GLN A 409 -2.93 16.73 10.49
CA GLN A 409 -2.52 16.81 9.09
C GLN A 409 -3.59 17.37 8.18
N ILE A 410 -4.85 16.95 8.35
CA ILE A 410 -5.97 17.47 7.54
C ILE A 410 -6.24 18.93 7.87
N ARG A 411 -6.29 19.29 9.16
CA ARG A 411 -6.51 20.69 9.61
C ARG A 411 -5.45 21.64 9.07
N CYS A 412 -4.23 21.18 8.91
CA CYS A 412 -3.11 22.00 8.39
C CYS A 412 -2.85 21.83 6.90
N ASN A 413 -3.73 21.13 6.17
CA ASN A 413 -3.62 20.87 4.73
C ASN A 413 -2.27 20.21 4.33
N GLU A 414 -1.71 19.38 5.21
CA GLU A 414 -0.48 18.64 4.94
C GLU A 414 -0.74 17.41 4.05
N ILE A 415 -1.98 16.95 3.97
CA ILE A 415 -2.48 15.88 3.10
C ILE A 415 -3.97 16.09 2.84
N ASP A 416 -4.54 15.46 1.79
CA ASP A 416 -5.97 15.53 1.51
C ASP A 416 -6.76 14.38 2.12
N PHE A 417 -6.15 13.17 2.19
CA PHE A 417 -6.78 11.98 2.76
C PHE A 417 -5.85 11.21 3.65
N VAL A 418 -6.36 10.72 4.76
CA VAL A 418 -5.69 9.78 5.68
C VAL A 418 -5.95 8.37 5.23
N GLY A 419 -4.92 7.67 4.73
CA GLY A 419 -5.02 6.32 4.20
C GLY A 419 -4.92 5.24 5.28
N MET A 420 -6.03 4.62 5.63
CA MET A 420 -6.10 3.54 6.61
C MET A 420 -5.85 2.17 5.96
N GLY A 421 -4.84 1.44 6.44
CA GLY A 421 -4.54 0.08 5.99
C GLY A 421 -4.95 -0.97 7.05
N ARG A 422 -3.96 -1.60 7.68
CA ARG A 422 -4.16 -2.72 8.61
C ARG A 422 -5.13 -2.45 9.78
N MET A 423 -5.30 -1.19 10.17
CA MET A 423 -6.25 -0.80 11.22
C MET A 423 -7.68 -1.22 10.88
N VAL A 424 -8.09 -1.10 9.62
CA VAL A 424 -9.44 -1.45 9.16
C VAL A 424 -9.75 -2.94 9.35
N LEU A 425 -8.75 -3.82 9.33
CA LEU A 425 -8.95 -5.25 9.53
C LEU A 425 -9.36 -5.61 10.96
N SER A 426 -8.94 -4.82 11.95
CA SER A 426 -9.30 -5.02 13.36
C SER A 426 -10.36 -4.03 13.83
N TYR A 427 -10.22 -2.76 13.46
CA TYR A 427 -11.08 -1.67 13.92
C TYR A 427 -11.45 -0.72 12.78
N PRO A 428 -12.39 -1.10 11.89
CA PRO A 428 -12.78 -0.28 10.75
C PRO A 428 -13.27 1.11 11.17
N LYS A 429 -14.04 1.22 12.23
CA LYS A 429 -14.67 2.46 12.71
C LYS A 429 -13.77 3.37 13.55
N GLN A 430 -12.49 3.07 13.73
CA GLN A 430 -11.64 3.80 14.68
C GLN A 430 -11.73 5.33 14.54
N LEU A 431 -11.61 5.88 13.33
CA LEU A 431 -11.67 7.31 13.12
C LEU A 431 -13.08 7.86 13.37
N MET A 432 -14.12 7.18 12.92
CA MET A 432 -15.52 7.61 13.13
C MET A 432 -15.88 7.59 14.62
N ASP A 433 -15.51 6.54 15.36
CA ASP A 433 -15.74 6.47 16.80
C ASP A 433 -14.96 7.57 17.54
N SER A 434 -13.74 7.88 17.12
CA SER A 434 -12.96 8.97 17.70
C SER A 434 -13.59 10.35 17.47
N ILE A 435 -14.22 10.55 16.29
CA ILE A 435 -14.87 11.79 15.92
C ILE A 435 -16.23 11.97 16.64
N TYR A 436 -17.06 10.90 16.65
CA TYR A 436 -18.42 11.03 17.17
C TYR A 436 -18.57 10.65 18.64
N LEU A 437 -17.76 9.70 19.13
CA LEU A 437 -17.86 9.18 20.49
C LEU A 437 -16.74 9.69 21.42
N SER A 438 -15.79 10.46 20.90
CA SER A 438 -14.57 10.88 21.62
C SER A 438 -13.86 9.70 22.32
N LYS A 439 -13.97 8.50 21.73
CA LYS A 439 -13.55 7.26 22.34
C LYS A 439 -13.05 6.28 21.30
N SER A 440 -11.92 5.65 21.57
CA SER A 440 -11.40 4.50 20.84
C SER A 440 -11.49 3.23 21.68
N GLU A 441 -11.95 2.15 21.09
CA GLU A 441 -11.92 0.83 21.72
C GLU A 441 -10.51 0.23 21.67
N ARG A 442 -9.70 0.49 22.68
CA ARG A 442 -8.28 0.09 22.75
C ARG A 442 -8.03 -1.38 22.45
N LYS A 443 -9.00 -2.27 22.74
CA LYS A 443 -8.91 -3.71 22.49
C LYS A 443 -8.94 -4.06 21.00
N LEU A 444 -9.51 -3.19 20.16
CA LEU A 444 -9.62 -3.38 18.71
C LEU A 444 -8.48 -2.72 17.93
N VAL A 445 -7.74 -1.78 18.56
CA VAL A 445 -6.68 -1.02 17.91
C VAL A 445 -5.55 -1.95 17.43
N CYS A 446 -5.23 -1.88 16.15
CA CYS A 446 -4.20 -2.70 15.51
C CYS A 446 -2.84 -2.52 16.20
N ARG A 447 -2.23 -3.61 16.67
CA ARG A 447 -0.91 -3.62 17.33
C ARG A 447 0.22 -4.00 16.38
N THR A 448 -0.05 -4.02 15.09
CA THR A 448 0.93 -4.37 14.04
C THR A 448 1.61 -5.72 14.28
N PHE A 449 0.86 -6.73 14.73
CA PHE A 449 1.34 -8.11 14.91
C PHE A 449 1.71 -8.82 13.60
N SER A 450 1.34 -8.23 12.46
CA SER A 450 1.57 -8.71 11.10
C SER A 450 0.93 -10.08 10.76
N ASP A 451 0.03 -10.59 11.60
CA ASP A 451 -0.70 -11.84 11.36
C ASP A 451 -1.51 -11.80 10.06
N CYS A 452 -2.09 -10.65 9.71
CA CYS A 452 -2.79 -10.40 8.45
C CYS A 452 -1.90 -10.53 7.20
N THR A 453 -0.58 -10.59 7.36
CA THR A 453 0.41 -10.83 6.30
C THR A 453 1.01 -12.22 6.43
N THR A 454 1.33 -12.66 7.65
CA THR A 454 1.86 -13.99 7.91
C THR A 454 0.88 -15.08 7.47
N ALA A 455 -0.42 -14.90 7.72
CA ALA A 455 -1.45 -15.87 7.33
C ALA A 455 -1.46 -16.15 5.81
N PRO A 456 -1.66 -15.17 4.90
CA PRO A 456 -1.71 -15.45 3.46
C PRO A 456 -0.37 -15.94 2.89
N ARG A 457 0.75 -15.56 3.48
CA ARG A 457 2.07 -16.07 3.10
C ARG A 457 2.24 -17.56 3.42
N ASN A 458 1.47 -18.06 4.37
CA ASN A 458 1.43 -19.47 4.76
C ASN A 458 0.16 -20.18 4.28
N GLY A 459 -0.59 -19.60 3.33
CA GLY A 459 -1.74 -20.22 2.68
C GLY A 459 -3.04 -20.14 3.47
N LEU A 460 -3.14 -19.28 4.48
CA LEU A 460 -4.32 -19.02 5.26
C LEU A 460 -5.01 -17.73 4.80
N PRO A 461 -6.32 -17.55 5.00
CA PRO A 461 -7.03 -16.30 4.69
C PRO A 461 -6.41 -15.09 5.41
N SER A 462 -6.41 -13.94 4.75
CA SER A 462 -5.94 -12.70 5.35
C SER A 462 -6.97 -12.09 6.28
N GLY A 463 -6.58 -11.83 7.52
CA GLY A 463 -7.46 -11.21 8.51
C GLY A 463 -6.73 -10.87 9.81
N CYS A 464 -7.43 -10.21 10.72
CA CYS A 464 -6.86 -9.86 12.03
C CYS A 464 -7.14 -10.95 13.06
N TYR A 465 -6.34 -12.00 13.07
CA TYR A 465 -6.49 -13.13 13.99
C TYR A 465 -6.37 -12.76 15.48
N PRO A 466 -5.52 -11.80 15.90
CA PRO A 466 -5.42 -11.45 17.32
C PRO A 466 -6.58 -10.63 17.87
N LEU A 467 -7.27 -9.83 17.03
CA LEU A 467 -8.19 -8.78 17.52
C LEU A 467 -9.61 -8.89 16.96
N ASP A 468 -9.82 -9.57 15.82
CA ASP A 468 -11.13 -9.78 15.24
C ASP A 468 -11.72 -11.11 15.75
N GLU A 469 -12.85 -11.06 16.46
CA GLU A 469 -13.51 -12.22 17.05
C GLU A 469 -13.92 -13.26 15.99
N TYR A 470 -14.19 -12.85 14.75
CA TYR A 470 -14.46 -13.79 13.67
C TYR A 470 -13.25 -14.69 13.42
N TYR A 471 -12.07 -14.09 13.15
CA TYR A 471 -10.86 -14.86 12.83
C TYR A 471 -10.32 -15.65 14.04
N LYS A 472 -10.48 -15.15 15.26
CA LYS A 472 -10.06 -15.87 16.49
C LYS A 472 -10.71 -17.24 16.62
N ARG A 473 -11.93 -17.40 16.10
CA ARG A 473 -12.75 -18.61 16.25
C ARG A 473 -12.59 -19.59 15.08
N THR A 474 -11.83 -19.22 14.05
CA THR A 474 -11.62 -20.08 12.88
C THR A 474 -10.53 -21.13 13.17
N PRO A 475 -10.58 -22.31 12.51
CA PRO A 475 -9.52 -23.32 12.61
C PRO A 475 -8.14 -22.78 12.22
N GLU A 476 -8.11 -21.83 11.28
CA GLU A 476 -6.89 -21.16 10.81
C GLU A 476 -6.16 -20.41 11.93
N ALA A 477 -6.86 -19.95 12.97
CA ALA A 477 -6.23 -19.29 14.12
C ALA A 477 -5.28 -20.23 14.87
N ALA A 478 -5.67 -21.48 15.09
CA ALA A 478 -4.82 -22.49 15.71
C ALA A 478 -3.62 -22.80 14.80
N ARG A 479 -3.86 -22.97 13.50
CA ARG A 479 -2.80 -23.25 12.51
C ARG A 479 -1.80 -22.09 12.41
N LEU A 480 -2.26 -20.84 12.41
CA LEU A 480 -1.38 -19.65 12.41
C LEU A 480 -0.52 -19.61 13.68
N LYS A 481 -1.06 -19.99 14.83
CA LYS A 481 -0.32 -20.03 16.09
C LYS A 481 0.81 -21.09 16.04
N GLU A 482 0.55 -22.26 15.45
CA GLU A 482 1.58 -23.30 15.23
C GLU A 482 2.70 -22.78 14.31
N ILE A 483 2.32 -22.15 13.17
CA ILE A 483 3.28 -21.54 12.24
C ILE A 483 4.17 -20.53 12.97
N LYS A 484 3.58 -19.64 13.75
CA LYS A 484 4.33 -18.61 14.51
C LYS A 484 5.24 -19.21 15.59
N ALA A 485 4.88 -20.35 16.16
CA ALA A 485 5.70 -21.02 17.14
C ALA A 485 6.93 -21.73 16.50
N SER A 486 6.88 -21.99 15.19
CA SER A 486 7.98 -22.61 14.42
C SER A 486 8.93 -21.60 13.76
N LEU A 487 8.61 -20.29 13.80
CA LEU A 487 9.43 -19.19 13.30
C LEU A 487 10.44 -18.72 14.36
#